data_beed77fe411a437f598d5860cf2bdfaf
#
_entry.id   beed77fe411a437f598d5860cf2bdfaf
#
_cell.length_a   1.000
_cell.length_b   1.000
_cell.length_c   1.000
_cell.angle_alpha   90.00
_cell.angle_beta   90.00
_cell.angle_gamma   90.00
#
_symmetry.space_group_name_H-M   'P 1'
#
loop_
_entity.id
_entity.type
_entity.pdbx_description
1 polymer ?
#
loop_
_entity_poly.entity_id
_entity_poly.type
_entity_poly.pdbx_seq_one_letter_code
_entity_poly.pdbx_strand_id
1 'polypeptide(L)'
;MSESDHLKTNMVPRRTVLIGAGLGAGLGAGLLSGMVSPAAAAGPGGAIWSAEYWAKKGTEKGDVKLNLWRKRTSAPRPGGAALPIVFLVHGSSNSARSSYDLSVPGKGEYSLMNVLANYGYDVWTMDHDGYGYSGSSGNNSDIASGVEDLKAAMAVVAAETGQQKVHFYGTSSGGIRAAAYAQAQPDHVGRLILSAFTYKGDGAAEIERRRKRIDELRSHTRRKRDAAMIRSIFTRDGHPGEYDPAVAEAIIAEEMKFGDQVPTGTYLDMAANLPIVDPKKILSPVLMLRGEFDGNSTNDDLLDFYRQLPNGDRQFVILPHTSHSTGYGKNRHLLIYAMHNFLAAPAPIAS
;
A
#
# COMPACT_ATOMS: atom_id res chain seq x y z
N MET A 1 -46.03 -37.46 38.60
CA MET A 1 -45.46 -36.53 39.56
C MET A 1 -44.50 -35.67 38.79
N SER A 2 -44.99 -34.54 38.17
CA SER A 2 -45.10 -33.19 38.72
C SER A 2 -43.72 -32.73 39.25
N GLU A 3 -43.12 -31.78 38.56
CA GLU A 3 -43.33 -30.36 38.78
C GLU A 3 -42.64 -29.52 37.68
N SER A 4 -43.40 -28.59 37.17
CA SER A 4 -43.00 -27.47 36.30
C SER A 4 -42.54 -26.31 37.18
N ASP A 5 -41.44 -25.64 36.83
CA ASP A 5 -41.14 -24.34 37.39
C ASP A 5 -40.82 -23.29 36.32
N HIS A 6 -41.53 -22.18 36.46
CA HIS A 6 -41.57 -21.02 35.56
C HIS A 6 -40.40 -20.08 35.77
N LEU A 7 -39.68 -19.73 34.70
CA LEU A 7 -38.78 -18.58 34.72
C LEU A 7 -39.48 -17.36 34.11
N LYS A 8 -39.74 -16.37 34.95
CA LYS A 8 -40.30 -15.05 34.62
C LYS A 8 -39.28 -14.17 33.97
N THR A 9 -39.58 -13.71 32.77
CA THR A 9 -38.87 -12.64 32.07
C THR A 9 -39.21 -11.29 32.68
N ASN A 10 -38.17 -10.58 33.21
CA ASN A 10 -38.29 -9.19 33.63
C ASN A 10 -38.02 -8.27 32.45
N MET A 11 -39.06 -7.61 31.97
CA MET A 11 -38.97 -6.47 31.04
C MET A 11 -38.71 -5.19 31.81
N VAL A 12 -37.65 -4.45 31.41
CA VAL A 12 -37.36 -3.09 31.92
C VAL A 12 -38.02 -2.06 30.98
N PRO A 13 -38.74 -1.08 31.47
CA PRO A 13 -39.46 -0.12 30.60
C PRO A 13 -38.54 0.98 30.06
N ARG A 14 -38.75 1.32 28.79
CA ARG A 14 -38.15 2.47 28.11
C ARG A 14 -38.67 3.79 28.73
N ARG A 15 -37.75 4.65 29.20
CA ARG A 15 -38.09 6.03 29.57
C ARG A 15 -38.00 6.94 28.35
N THR A 16 -39.10 7.55 28.01
CA THR A 16 -39.23 8.67 27.06
C THR A 16 -38.78 9.95 27.77
N VAL A 17 -37.80 10.67 27.20
CA VAL A 17 -37.38 12.00 27.68
C VAL A 17 -38.04 13.05 26.76
N LEU A 18 -38.95 13.84 27.32
CA LEU A 18 -39.51 15.04 26.72
C LEU A 18 -38.52 16.21 26.93
N ILE A 19 -38.12 16.88 25.85
CA ILE A 19 -37.32 18.10 25.89
C ILE A 19 -38.28 19.30 25.90
N GLY A 20 -38.34 19.99 27.01
CA GLY A 20 -39.03 21.28 27.14
C GLY A 20 -38.12 22.43 26.74
N ALA A 21 -38.64 23.34 25.90
CA ALA A 21 -37.96 24.59 25.53
C ALA A 21 -38.05 25.61 26.66
N GLY A 22 -36.91 26.17 27.07
CA GLY A 22 -36.82 27.26 27.98
C GLY A 22 -35.82 28.32 27.45
N LEU A 23 -36.36 29.50 27.13
CA LEU A 23 -35.58 30.72 26.81
C LEU A 23 -34.96 31.31 28.10
N GLY A 24 -33.64 31.51 28.07
CA GLY A 24 -32.94 32.23 29.12
C GLY A 24 -31.68 32.87 28.56
N ALA A 25 -31.65 34.19 28.44
CA ALA A 25 -30.47 34.98 28.08
C ALA A 25 -29.50 35.05 29.23
N GLY A 26 -28.20 34.72 28.97
CA GLY A 26 -27.10 34.87 29.91
C GLY A 26 -25.79 35.02 29.17
N LEU A 27 -25.19 36.23 29.26
CA LEU A 27 -23.84 36.53 28.80
C LEU A 27 -22.80 35.76 29.64
N GLY A 28 -22.00 34.92 28.98
CA GLY A 28 -20.87 34.29 29.63
C GLY A 28 -19.81 33.93 28.56
N ALA A 29 -18.60 34.49 28.73
CA ALA A 29 -17.45 34.21 27.90
C ALA A 29 -17.10 32.70 27.94
N GLY A 30 -17.30 32.00 26.84
CA GLY A 30 -17.05 30.56 26.71
C GLY A 30 -15.86 30.31 25.81
N LEU A 31 -14.91 29.58 26.33
CA LEU A 31 -13.79 28.96 25.64
C LEU A 31 -14.26 28.24 24.37
N LEU A 32 -13.76 28.66 23.22
CA LEU A 32 -13.95 27.99 21.93
C LEU A 32 -13.18 26.64 21.93
N SER A 33 -13.84 25.59 22.36
CA SER A 33 -13.42 24.23 22.05
C SER A 33 -13.67 23.98 20.56
N GLY A 34 -12.63 24.11 19.75
CA GLY A 34 -12.70 23.75 18.33
C GLY A 34 -13.04 22.28 18.15
N MET A 35 -14.30 21.96 17.86
CA MET A 35 -14.69 20.67 17.31
C MET A 35 -14.10 20.59 15.91
N VAL A 36 -13.06 19.79 15.74
CA VAL A 36 -12.60 19.37 14.41
C VAL A 36 -13.68 18.47 13.83
N SER A 37 -14.51 19.03 12.94
CA SER A 37 -15.42 18.23 12.13
C SER A 37 -14.60 17.24 11.30
N PRO A 38 -14.98 15.96 11.21
CA PRO A 38 -14.34 15.05 10.26
C PRO A 38 -14.51 15.62 8.86
N ALA A 39 -13.39 15.74 8.13
CA ALA A 39 -13.41 16.22 6.76
C ALA A 39 -14.46 15.44 5.97
N ALA A 40 -15.42 16.15 5.40
CA ALA A 40 -16.44 15.57 4.54
C ALA A 40 -15.73 14.81 3.41
N ALA A 41 -16.13 13.57 3.17
CA ALA A 41 -15.67 12.80 2.01
C ALA A 41 -15.89 13.67 0.76
N ALA A 42 -14.83 13.93 0.01
CA ALA A 42 -14.90 14.70 -1.21
C ALA A 42 -15.97 14.07 -2.14
N GLY A 43 -16.91 14.89 -2.58
CA GLY A 43 -17.93 14.50 -3.57
C GLY A 43 -17.29 14.09 -4.91
N PRO A 44 -18.06 13.67 -5.92
CA PRO A 44 -17.57 13.11 -7.16
C PRO A 44 -16.54 14.04 -7.80
N GLY A 45 -15.29 13.60 -7.85
CA GLY A 45 -14.11 14.41 -8.15
C GLY A 45 -14.15 14.98 -9.56
N GLY A 46 -13.67 16.22 -9.69
CA GLY A 46 -13.27 16.78 -10.98
C GLY A 46 -12.20 15.90 -11.66
N ALA A 47 -11.90 16.18 -12.93
CA ALA A 47 -10.90 15.42 -13.69
C ALA A 47 -9.54 15.43 -12.96
N ILE A 48 -9.02 14.22 -12.65
CA ILE A 48 -7.69 14.05 -12.06
C ILE A 48 -6.63 14.39 -13.12
N TRP A 49 -5.75 15.31 -12.78
CA TRP A 49 -4.58 15.59 -13.59
C TRP A 49 -3.53 14.48 -13.44
N SER A 50 -2.86 14.14 -14.53
CA SER A 50 -1.80 13.15 -14.55
C SER A 50 -0.65 13.57 -15.46
N ALA A 51 0.56 13.10 -15.15
CA ALA A 51 1.75 13.30 -15.97
C ALA A 51 2.73 12.13 -15.85
N GLU A 52 3.50 11.94 -16.91
CA GLU A 52 4.53 10.93 -17.02
C GLU A 52 5.91 11.57 -16.90
N TYR A 53 6.82 10.90 -16.20
CA TYR A 53 8.21 11.33 -16.02
C TYR A 53 9.15 10.14 -16.22
N TRP A 54 10.43 10.45 -16.37
CA TRP A 54 11.45 9.44 -16.60
C TRP A 54 12.65 9.69 -15.71
N ALA A 55 13.02 8.67 -14.93
CA ALA A 55 14.31 8.63 -14.23
C ALA A 55 15.32 7.83 -15.03
N LYS A 56 16.60 8.05 -14.75
CA LYS A 56 17.70 7.27 -15.30
C LYS A 56 18.43 6.57 -14.17
N LYS A 57 18.51 5.25 -14.23
CA LYS A 57 19.33 4.43 -13.36
C LYS A 57 20.57 4.01 -14.12
N GLY A 58 21.76 4.36 -13.63
CA GLY A 58 23.03 3.86 -14.16
C GLY A 58 23.18 2.35 -13.89
N THR A 59 23.63 1.61 -14.88
CA THR A 59 24.03 0.20 -14.74
C THR A 59 25.34 -0.03 -15.47
N GLU A 60 26.02 -1.16 -15.22
CA GLU A 60 27.24 -1.54 -15.95
C GLU A 60 27.06 -1.61 -17.47
N LYS A 61 25.84 -1.82 -17.93
CA LYS A 61 25.47 -1.92 -19.36
C LYS A 61 24.92 -0.62 -19.95
N GLY A 62 24.99 0.48 -19.19
CA GLY A 62 24.42 1.78 -19.57
C GLY A 62 23.18 2.16 -18.76
N ASP A 63 22.58 3.28 -19.09
CA ASP A 63 21.40 3.81 -18.38
C ASP A 63 20.12 3.03 -18.71
N VAL A 64 19.37 2.67 -17.67
CA VAL A 64 17.99 2.18 -17.77
C VAL A 64 17.04 3.34 -17.51
N LYS A 65 16.09 3.58 -18.42
CA LYS A 65 15.02 4.54 -18.23
C LYS A 65 13.92 3.90 -17.39
N LEU A 66 13.52 4.57 -16.31
CA LEU A 66 12.45 4.15 -15.42
C LEU A 66 11.25 5.08 -15.60
N ASN A 67 10.08 4.51 -15.85
CA ASN A 67 8.84 5.25 -16.04
C ASN A 67 8.23 5.62 -14.70
N LEU A 68 7.92 6.90 -14.48
CA LEU A 68 7.17 7.39 -13.33
C LEU A 68 5.81 7.94 -13.81
N TRP A 69 4.80 7.74 -12.96
CA TRP A 69 3.45 8.23 -13.18
C TRP A 69 3.01 9.06 -11.96
N ARG A 70 2.43 10.24 -12.21
CA ARG A 70 2.01 11.20 -11.17
C ARG A 70 0.55 11.57 -11.34
N LYS A 71 -0.19 11.68 -10.24
CA LYS A 71 -1.58 12.13 -10.22
C LYS A 71 -1.85 13.12 -9.09
N ARG A 72 -2.72 14.10 -9.39
CA ARG A 72 -3.20 15.14 -8.46
C ARG A 72 -4.60 15.58 -8.88
N THR A 73 -5.31 16.29 -7.99
CA THR A 73 -6.60 16.93 -8.35
C THR A 73 -6.45 18.09 -9.34
N SER A 74 -5.26 18.66 -9.49
CA SER A 74 -4.97 19.72 -10.48
C SER A 74 -3.49 19.73 -10.83
N ALA A 75 -3.15 20.28 -11.99
CA ALA A 75 -1.76 20.48 -12.40
C ALA A 75 -0.98 21.33 -11.36
N PRO A 76 0.31 21.04 -11.12
CA PRO A 76 1.15 21.92 -10.30
C PRO A 76 1.24 23.31 -10.93
N ARG A 77 1.26 24.34 -10.08
CA ARG A 77 1.38 25.74 -10.51
C ARG A 77 2.61 26.35 -9.86
N PRO A 78 3.36 27.22 -10.54
CA PRO A 78 4.43 27.99 -9.90
C PRO A 78 3.91 28.75 -8.68
N GLY A 79 4.60 28.63 -7.53
CA GLY A 79 4.18 29.26 -6.28
C GLY A 79 2.96 28.64 -5.60
N GLY A 80 2.39 27.57 -6.14
CA GLY A 80 1.28 26.84 -5.51
C GLY A 80 1.72 26.09 -4.25
N ALA A 81 0.75 25.85 -3.34
CA ALA A 81 1.01 25.09 -2.12
C ALA A 81 1.54 23.69 -2.43
N ALA A 82 2.62 23.30 -1.74
CA ALA A 82 3.13 21.94 -1.81
C ALA A 82 2.12 20.96 -1.16
N LEU A 83 1.74 19.92 -1.89
CA LEU A 83 0.93 18.83 -1.35
C LEU A 83 1.85 17.76 -0.75
N PRO A 84 1.44 17.06 0.33
CA PRO A 84 2.20 15.92 0.83
C PRO A 84 2.28 14.83 -0.24
N ILE A 85 3.47 14.26 -0.43
CA ILE A 85 3.73 13.27 -1.47
C ILE A 85 3.55 11.87 -0.90
N VAL A 86 2.83 11.02 -1.64
CA VAL A 86 2.77 9.56 -1.41
C VAL A 86 3.33 8.85 -2.64
N PHE A 87 4.40 8.08 -2.44
CA PHE A 87 5.03 7.26 -3.45
C PHE A 87 4.63 5.79 -3.28
N LEU A 88 4.05 5.20 -4.33
CA LEU A 88 3.51 3.85 -4.34
C LEU A 88 4.50 2.90 -5.02
N VAL A 89 4.91 1.82 -4.32
CA VAL A 89 5.94 0.86 -4.75
C VAL A 89 5.31 -0.49 -5.04
N HIS A 90 5.27 -0.90 -6.32
CA HIS A 90 4.61 -2.13 -6.76
C HIS A 90 5.38 -3.41 -6.39
N GLY A 91 4.64 -4.52 -6.34
CA GLY A 91 5.18 -5.86 -6.06
C GLY A 91 5.75 -6.58 -7.28
N SER A 92 5.85 -7.92 -7.17
CA SER A 92 6.64 -8.77 -8.09
C SER A 92 5.98 -9.14 -9.41
N SER A 93 4.68 -8.97 -9.56
CA SER A 93 3.97 -9.58 -10.70
C SER A 93 3.35 -8.58 -11.64
N ASN A 94 2.97 -7.43 -11.13
CA ASN A 94 2.28 -6.39 -11.86
C ASN A 94 3.10 -5.11 -11.90
N SER A 95 2.92 -4.31 -12.95
CA SER A 95 3.51 -2.99 -13.10
C SER A 95 2.81 -1.95 -12.22
N ALA A 96 3.33 -0.74 -12.19
CA ALA A 96 2.82 0.31 -11.32
C ALA A 96 1.38 0.73 -11.65
N ARG A 97 1.07 0.94 -12.93
CA ARG A 97 -0.26 1.42 -13.32
C ARG A 97 -1.34 0.36 -13.09
N SER A 98 -1.10 -0.89 -13.43
CA SER A 98 -2.05 -1.97 -13.12
C SER A 98 -2.19 -2.19 -11.62
N SER A 99 -1.14 -1.89 -10.82
CA SER A 99 -1.18 -2.00 -9.36
C SER A 99 -1.97 -0.86 -8.69
N TYR A 100 -1.83 0.37 -9.20
CA TYR A 100 -2.29 1.54 -8.46
C TYR A 100 -3.18 2.49 -9.23
N ASP A 101 -3.32 2.33 -10.54
CA ASP A 101 -4.14 3.16 -11.41
C ASP A 101 -5.05 2.32 -12.32
N LEU A 102 -5.54 1.20 -11.78
CA LEU A 102 -6.38 0.27 -12.50
C LEU A 102 -7.78 0.85 -12.73
N SER A 103 -8.29 0.71 -13.95
CA SER A 103 -9.69 0.94 -14.28
C SER A 103 -10.40 -0.41 -14.47
N VAL A 104 -11.52 -0.61 -13.74
CA VAL A 104 -12.37 -1.79 -13.90
C VAL A 104 -13.77 -1.30 -14.29
N PRO A 105 -14.14 -1.33 -15.57
CA PRO A 105 -15.39 -0.74 -16.07
C PRO A 105 -16.61 -1.26 -15.32
N GLY A 106 -17.46 -0.33 -14.85
CA GLY A 106 -18.71 -0.64 -14.15
C GLY A 106 -18.56 -1.18 -12.72
N LYS A 107 -17.34 -1.18 -12.14
CA LYS A 107 -17.06 -1.75 -10.81
C LYS A 107 -16.64 -0.71 -9.75
N GLY A 108 -16.78 0.58 -10.04
CA GLY A 108 -16.38 1.67 -9.16
C GLY A 108 -14.89 1.98 -9.21
N GLU A 109 -14.38 2.71 -8.21
CA GLU A 109 -13.00 3.19 -8.21
C GLU A 109 -12.03 2.10 -7.73
N TYR A 110 -11.07 1.77 -8.57
CA TYR A 110 -9.95 0.86 -8.28
C TYR A 110 -8.59 1.54 -8.36
N SER A 111 -8.52 2.79 -8.82
CA SER A 111 -7.29 3.55 -8.80
C SER A 111 -7.02 4.10 -7.40
N LEU A 112 -6.08 3.47 -6.69
CA LEU A 112 -5.59 4.00 -5.42
C LEU A 112 -4.98 5.40 -5.60
N MET A 113 -4.37 5.68 -6.77
CA MET A 113 -3.84 7.00 -7.09
C MET A 113 -4.94 8.06 -7.17
N ASN A 114 -6.09 7.77 -7.78
CA ASN A 114 -7.23 8.69 -7.81
C ASN A 114 -7.77 8.96 -6.41
N VAL A 115 -7.92 7.91 -5.61
CA VAL A 115 -8.42 8.04 -4.23
C VAL A 115 -7.51 8.92 -3.39
N LEU A 116 -6.20 8.67 -3.41
CA LEU A 116 -5.24 9.47 -2.65
C LEU A 116 -5.12 10.91 -3.18
N ALA A 117 -5.18 11.11 -4.50
CA ALA A 117 -5.22 12.46 -5.08
C ALA A 117 -6.45 13.24 -4.59
N ASN A 118 -7.61 12.60 -4.51
CA ASN A 118 -8.84 13.20 -3.97
C ASN A 118 -8.75 13.50 -2.46
N TYR A 119 -7.89 12.79 -1.73
CA TYR A 119 -7.55 13.14 -0.33
C TYR A 119 -6.53 14.28 -0.21
N GLY A 120 -6.09 14.86 -1.33
CA GLY A 120 -5.18 16.00 -1.34
C GLY A 120 -3.70 15.65 -1.39
N TYR A 121 -3.35 14.43 -1.73
CA TYR A 121 -1.95 14.03 -1.92
C TYR A 121 -1.46 14.29 -3.35
N ASP A 122 -0.15 14.49 -3.48
CA ASP A 122 0.59 14.40 -4.73
C ASP A 122 1.08 12.95 -4.86
N VAL A 123 0.45 12.17 -5.73
CA VAL A 123 0.61 10.72 -5.77
C VAL A 123 1.53 10.32 -6.90
N TRP A 124 2.58 9.59 -6.57
CA TRP A 124 3.57 9.10 -7.51
C TRP A 124 3.69 7.58 -7.45
N THR A 125 4.07 7.00 -8.56
CA THR A 125 4.48 5.60 -8.66
C THR A 125 5.51 5.46 -9.77
N MET A 126 6.17 4.31 -9.85
CA MET A 126 7.12 3.98 -10.91
C MET A 126 7.03 2.51 -11.28
N ASP A 127 7.38 2.20 -12.52
CA ASP A 127 7.73 0.85 -12.93
C ASP A 127 9.20 0.57 -12.61
N HIS A 128 9.48 -0.50 -11.88
CA HIS A 128 10.83 -0.97 -11.63
C HIS A 128 11.51 -1.49 -12.91
N ASP A 129 12.82 -1.63 -12.89
CA ASP A 129 13.62 -2.21 -13.96
C ASP A 129 13.00 -3.52 -14.48
N GLY A 130 12.70 -3.57 -15.78
CA GLY A 130 12.11 -4.72 -16.46
C GLY A 130 10.61 -4.93 -16.28
N TYR A 131 9.88 -3.94 -15.71
CA TYR A 131 8.43 -3.93 -15.57
C TYR A 131 7.78 -2.82 -16.39
N GLY A 132 6.55 -3.05 -16.83
CA GLY A 132 5.67 -2.06 -17.42
C GLY A 132 6.31 -1.25 -18.54
N TYR A 133 6.25 0.07 -18.42
CA TYR A 133 6.83 1.01 -19.39
C TYR A 133 8.33 1.25 -19.18
N SER A 134 8.93 0.79 -18.07
CA SER A 134 10.36 0.93 -17.84
C SER A 134 11.19 0.07 -18.78
N GLY A 135 12.41 0.53 -19.08
CA GLY A 135 13.43 -0.27 -19.73
C GLY A 135 13.87 -1.46 -18.90
N SER A 136 14.72 -2.30 -19.47
CA SER A 136 15.28 -3.46 -18.78
C SER A 136 16.80 -3.49 -18.92
N SER A 137 17.49 -3.66 -17.78
CA SER A 137 18.92 -3.95 -17.75
C SER A 137 19.26 -5.39 -18.20
N GLY A 138 18.25 -6.26 -18.31
CA GLY A 138 18.42 -7.70 -18.50
C GLY A 138 18.77 -8.46 -17.22
N ASN A 139 18.91 -7.76 -16.08
CA ASN A 139 19.08 -8.38 -14.76
C ASN A 139 17.75 -8.84 -14.18
N ASN A 140 17.79 -9.50 -13.03
CA ASN A 140 16.61 -10.10 -12.41
C ASN A 140 15.76 -9.13 -11.59
N SER A 141 16.14 -7.83 -11.46
CA SER A 141 15.42 -6.79 -10.69
C SER A 141 15.05 -7.24 -9.27
N ASP A 142 16.06 -7.59 -8.48
CA ASP A 142 15.95 -7.97 -7.06
C ASP A 142 15.60 -6.78 -6.17
N ILE A 143 15.57 -6.98 -4.85
CA ILE A 143 15.24 -5.92 -3.89
C ILE A 143 16.31 -4.82 -3.90
N ALA A 144 17.59 -5.19 -3.98
CA ALA A 144 18.68 -4.21 -4.01
C ALA A 144 18.61 -3.32 -5.27
N SER A 145 18.38 -3.92 -6.44
CA SER A 145 18.11 -3.18 -7.68
C SER A 145 16.91 -2.25 -7.54
N GLY A 146 15.86 -2.68 -6.86
CA GLY A 146 14.68 -1.85 -6.58
C GLY A 146 14.96 -0.65 -5.68
N VAL A 147 15.92 -0.74 -4.75
CA VAL A 147 16.40 0.41 -3.96
C VAL A 147 17.08 1.45 -4.85
N GLU A 148 17.91 1.02 -5.80
CA GLU A 148 18.54 1.93 -6.76
C GLU A 148 17.54 2.57 -7.72
N ASP A 149 16.50 1.80 -8.14
CA ASP A 149 15.38 2.36 -8.91
C ASP A 149 14.69 3.49 -8.12
N LEU A 150 14.41 3.28 -6.83
CA LEU A 150 13.77 4.28 -5.97
C LEU A 150 14.67 5.51 -5.75
N LYS A 151 15.99 5.35 -5.62
CA LYS A 151 16.92 6.49 -5.54
C LYS A 151 16.86 7.35 -6.81
N ALA A 152 16.86 6.71 -7.98
CA ALA A 152 16.73 7.41 -9.26
C ALA A 152 15.37 8.13 -9.38
N ALA A 153 14.28 7.49 -8.97
CA ALA A 153 12.95 8.10 -8.97
C ALA A 153 12.85 9.29 -8.02
N MET A 154 13.42 9.20 -6.82
CA MET A 154 13.38 10.29 -5.84
C MET A 154 14.15 11.53 -6.30
N ALA A 155 15.20 11.38 -7.09
CA ALA A 155 15.87 12.53 -7.71
C ALA A 155 14.92 13.31 -8.65
N VAL A 156 14.08 12.61 -9.42
CA VAL A 156 13.05 13.23 -10.26
C VAL A 156 11.95 13.89 -9.43
N VAL A 157 11.45 13.19 -8.40
CA VAL A 157 10.42 13.75 -7.50
C VAL A 157 10.91 15.01 -6.83
N ALA A 158 12.14 15.02 -6.32
CA ALA A 158 12.75 16.19 -5.69
C ALA A 158 12.91 17.37 -6.67
N ALA A 159 13.36 17.10 -7.91
CA ALA A 159 13.49 18.11 -8.94
C ALA A 159 12.14 18.75 -9.32
N GLU A 160 11.08 17.94 -9.41
CA GLU A 160 9.74 18.38 -9.83
C GLU A 160 8.94 19.05 -8.71
N THR A 161 9.23 18.74 -7.43
CA THR A 161 8.39 19.18 -6.32
C THR A 161 9.11 20.05 -5.29
N GLY A 162 10.45 20.06 -5.30
CA GLY A 162 11.28 20.66 -4.25
C GLY A 162 11.29 19.90 -2.93
N GLN A 163 10.61 18.74 -2.84
CA GLN A 163 10.47 17.97 -1.61
C GLN A 163 11.44 16.78 -1.60
N GLN A 164 12.25 16.68 -0.56
CA GLN A 164 13.22 15.60 -0.34
C GLN A 164 12.60 14.43 0.45
N LYS A 165 11.61 14.73 1.30
CA LYS A 165 10.99 13.77 2.22
C LYS A 165 9.57 13.45 1.77
N VAL A 166 9.30 12.17 1.50
CA VAL A 166 8.00 11.69 1.00
C VAL A 166 7.48 10.51 1.83
N HIS A 167 6.18 10.27 1.77
CA HIS A 167 5.57 9.08 2.35
C HIS A 167 5.65 7.93 1.35
N PHE A 168 5.91 6.71 1.83
CA PHE A 168 5.95 5.52 1.00
C PHE A 168 4.84 4.55 1.36
N TYR A 169 4.25 3.95 0.33
CA TYR A 169 3.41 2.77 0.44
C TYR A 169 3.99 1.67 -0.46
N GLY A 170 4.26 0.51 0.10
CA GLY A 170 4.70 -0.65 -0.67
C GLY A 170 3.83 -1.87 -0.40
N THR A 171 3.48 -2.61 -1.46
CA THR A 171 2.73 -3.86 -1.33
C THR A 171 3.58 -5.07 -1.71
N SER A 172 3.46 -6.16 -0.94
CA SER A 172 4.19 -7.41 -1.19
C SER A 172 5.72 -7.16 -1.23
N SER A 173 6.43 -7.61 -2.27
CA SER A 173 7.85 -7.28 -2.46
C SER A 173 8.12 -5.78 -2.64
N GLY A 174 7.12 -5.00 -3.05
CA GLY A 174 7.21 -3.54 -3.02
C GLY A 174 7.29 -2.99 -1.61
N GLY A 175 6.67 -3.65 -0.63
CA GLY A 175 6.86 -3.35 0.79
C GLY A 175 8.30 -3.62 1.24
N ILE A 176 8.92 -4.71 0.77
CA ILE A 176 10.34 -5.01 1.08
C ILE A 176 11.25 -3.97 0.43
N ARG A 177 11.00 -3.58 -0.84
CA ARG A 177 11.75 -2.52 -1.53
C ARG A 177 11.64 -1.17 -0.81
N ALA A 178 10.42 -0.78 -0.41
CA ALA A 178 10.18 0.46 0.32
C ALA A 178 10.87 0.46 1.70
N ALA A 179 10.83 -0.66 2.42
CA ALA A 179 11.49 -0.82 3.71
C ALA A 179 13.03 -0.82 3.57
N ALA A 180 13.57 -1.50 2.55
CA ALA A 180 15.00 -1.48 2.24
C ALA A 180 15.47 -0.08 1.82
N TYR A 181 14.66 0.66 1.06
CA TYR A 181 14.92 2.06 0.75
C TYR A 181 14.92 2.93 2.02
N ALA A 182 13.93 2.76 2.90
CA ALA A 182 13.85 3.50 4.16
C ALA A 182 15.06 3.23 5.08
N GLN A 183 15.58 2.01 5.08
CA GLN A 183 16.80 1.66 5.77
C GLN A 183 18.05 2.35 5.16
N ALA A 184 18.09 2.46 3.83
CA ALA A 184 19.22 3.05 3.11
C ALA A 184 19.18 4.59 3.06
N GLN A 185 18.00 5.19 3.13
CA GLN A 185 17.73 6.62 2.97
C GLN A 185 16.73 7.13 4.03
N PRO A 186 17.00 6.99 5.34
CA PRO A 186 16.03 7.27 6.40
C PRO A 186 15.53 8.71 6.41
N ASP A 187 16.35 9.68 6.03
CA ASP A 187 15.99 11.10 6.02
C ASP A 187 15.00 11.47 4.90
N HIS A 188 14.88 10.62 3.88
CA HIS A 188 13.98 10.84 2.74
C HIS A 188 12.59 10.23 2.96
N VAL A 189 12.38 9.50 4.05
CA VAL A 189 11.11 8.82 4.33
C VAL A 189 10.33 9.52 5.43
N GLY A 190 9.15 10.04 5.10
CA GLY A 190 8.24 10.66 6.05
C GLY A 190 7.49 9.62 6.88
N ARG A 191 6.57 8.89 6.27
CA ARG A 191 5.83 7.76 6.84
C ARG A 191 5.98 6.57 5.90
N LEU A 192 6.06 5.37 6.45
CA LEU A 192 6.21 4.13 5.70
C LEU A 192 5.01 3.21 5.94
N ILE A 193 4.35 2.79 4.86
CA ILE A 193 3.23 1.85 4.91
C ILE A 193 3.63 0.56 4.20
N LEU A 194 3.62 -0.55 4.94
CA LEU A 194 4.00 -1.88 4.48
C LEU A 194 2.74 -2.76 4.41
N SER A 195 2.23 -2.98 3.20
CA SER A 195 1.05 -3.81 2.98
C SER A 195 1.43 -5.17 2.41
N ALA A 196 0.82 -6.24 2.92
CA ALA A 196 1.12 -7.60 2.49
C ALA A 196 2.64 -7.91 2.50
N PHE A 197 3.33 -7.36 3.48
CA PHE A 197 4.77 -7.43 3.68
C PHE A 197 5.18 -8.80 4.24
N THR A 198 6.39 -9.24 3.92
CA THR A 198 7.01 -10.45 4.48
C THR A 198 8.33 -10.05 5.12
N TYR A 199 8.59 -10.48 6.36
CA TYR A 199 9.85 -10.22 7.06
C TYR A 199 10.83 -11.37 6.90
N LYS A 200 10.63 -12.49 7.61
CA LYS A 200 11.42 -13.73 7.49
C LYS A 200 10.70 -14.78 6.66
N GLY A 201 9.38 -14.69 6.60
CA GLY A 201 8.54 -15.64 5.90
C GLY A 201 8.36 -16.97 6.63
N ASP A 202 8.64 -17.00 7.94
CA ASP A 202 8.52 -18.22 8.75
C ASP A 202 7.05 -18.63 8.87
N GLY A 203 6.75 -19.90 8.56
CA GLY A 203 5.40 -20.46 8.57
C GLY A 203 4.47 -19.93 7.45
N ALA A 204 4.96 -19.10 6.54
CA ALA A 204 4.19 -18.57 5.42
C ALA A 204 4.13 -19.55 4.24
N ALA A 205 2.96 -20.11 3.95
CA ALA A 205 2.76 -21.17 2.96
C ALA A 205 3.26 -20.79 1.55
N GLU A 206 3.07 -19.52 1.14
CA GLU A 206 3.56 -19.02 -0.15
C GLU A 206 5.09 -18.95 -0.20
N ILE A 207 5.73 -18.57 0.89
CA ILE A 207 7.20 -18.51 0.97
C ILE A 207 7.78 -19.91 0.94
N GLU A 208 7.19 -20.86 1.66
CA GLU A 208 7.60 -22.26 1.62
C GLU A 208 7.48 -22.87 0.20
N ARG A 209 6.42 -22.53 -0.55
CA ARG A 209 6.29 -22.94 -1.95
C ARG A 209 7.40 -22.35 -2.84
N ARG A 210 7.80 -21.09 -2.61
CA ARG A 210 8.88 -20.43 -3.36
C ARG A 210 10.24 -21.02 -3.00
N ARG A 211 10.49 -21.36 -1.75
CA ARG A 211 11.73 -22.02 -1.29
C ARG A 211 12.02 -23.31 -2.05
N LYS A 212 11.00 -24.07 -2.42
CA LYS A 212 11.13 -25.29 -3.25
C LYS A 212 11.57 -25.04 -4.69
N ARG A 213 11.59 -23.78 -5.13
CA ARG A 213 11.91 -23.35 -6.50
C ARG A 213 13.16 -22.46 -6.58
N ILE A 214 14.01 -22.45 -5.56
CA ILE A 214 15.19 -21.58 -5.50
C ILE A 214 16.12 -21.80 -6.69
N ASP A 215 16.41 -23.06 -7.06
CA ASP A 215 17.32 -23.38 -8.15
C ASP A 215 16.75 -22.92 -9.51
N GLU A 216 15.46 -23.10 -9.74
CA GLU A 216 14.77 -22.57 -10.92
C GLU A 216 14.85 -21.03 -10.96
N LEU A 217 14.59 -20.36 -9.84
CA LEU A 217 14.63 -18.91 -9.75
C LEU A 217 16.03 -18.33 -9.94
N ARG A 218 17.08 -19.06 -9.55
CA ARG A 218 18.48 -18.68 -9.77
C ARG A 218 18.92 -18.86 -11.21
N SER A 219 18.41 -19.86 -11.89
CA SER A 219 18.83 -20.20 -13.27
C SER A 219 18.30 -19.24 -14.33
N HIS A 220 17.31 -18.40 -13.99
CA HIS A 220 16.67 -17.49 -14.93
C HIS A 220 16.51 -16.08 -14.34
N THR A 221 16.79 -15.04 -15.15
CA THR A 221 16.54 -13.65 -14.77
C THR A 221 15.06 -13.25 -14.93
N ARG A 222 14.29 -14.02 -15.67
CA ARG A 222 12.85 -13.79 -15.91
C ARG A 222 12.06 -15.05 -15.67
N ARG A 223 10.80 -14.89 -15.27
CA ARG A 223 9.82 -15.96 -15.04
C ARG A 223 8.54 -15.68 -15.80
N LYS A 224 7.82 -16.74 -16.10
CA LYS A 224 6.51 -16.64 -16.74
C LYS A 224 5.50 -15.91 -15.86
N ARG A 225 4.72 -15.02 -16.48
CA ARG A 225 3.60 -14.28 -15.90
C ARG A 225 2.51 -14.16 -16.98
N ASP A 226 1.79 -15.24 -17.24
CA ASP A 226 0.65 -15.27 -18.17
C ASP A 226 -0.68 -14.97 -17.47
N ALA A 227 -1.77 -14.96 -18.26
CA ALA A 227 -3.11 -14.72 -17.76
C ALA A 227 -3.54 -15.72 -16.67
N ALA A 228 -3.13 -17.01 -16.80
CA ALA A 228 -3.45 -18.02 -15.80
C ALA A 228 -2.75 -17.73 -14.46
N MET A 229 -1.49 -17.33 -14.52
CA MET A 229 -0.74 -16.94 -13.33
C MET A 229 -1.35 -15.69 -12.68
N ILE A 230 -1.77 -14.68 -13.46
CA ILE A 230 -2.43 -13.48 -12.90
C ILE A 230 -3.74 -13.87 -12.21
N ARG A 231 -4.61 -14.69 -12.82
CA ARG A 231 -5.84 -15.18 -12.17
C ARG A 231 -5.55 -15.93 -10.87
N SER A 232 -4.47 -16.71 -10.82
CA SER A 232 -4.08 -17.47 -9.62
C SER A 232 -3.73 -16.58 -8.42
N ILE A 233 -3.33 -15.32 -8.63
CA ILE A 233 -3.07 -14.36 -7.55
C ILE A 233 -4.33 -14.14 -6.69
N PHE A 234 -5.51 -14.20 -7.30
CA PHE A 234 -6.79 -13.92 -6.66
C PHE A 234 -7.48 -15.15 -6.06
N THR A 235 -6.91 -16.33 -6.22
CA THR A 235 -7.52 -17.59 -5.75
C THR A 235 -6.60 -18.41 -4.86
N ARG A 236 -5.30 -18.14 -4.88
CA ARG A 236 -4.28 -18.97 -4.20
C ARG A 236 -4.42 -19.03 -2.68
N ASP A 237 -4.98 -17.99 -2.07
CA ASP A 237 -5.17 -17.93 -0.62
C ASP A 237 -6.46 -18.66 -0.18
N GLY A 238 -7.20 -19.29 -1.12
CA GLY A 238 -8.38 -20.09 -0.84
C GLY A 238 -9.67 -19.30 -0.57
N HIS A 239 -9.67 -17.99 -0.81
CA HIS A 239 -10.80 -17.08 -0.56
C HIS A 239 -11.21 -16.30 -1.83
N PRO A 240 -11.64 -16.97 -2.91
CA PRO A 240 -11.90 -16.31 -4.20
C PRO A 240 -13.08 -15.31 -4.15
N GLY A 241 -14.01 -15.47 -3.19
CA GLY A 241 -15.17 -14.57 -3.03
C GLY A 241 -14.85 -13.14 -2.65
N GLU A 242 -13.60 -12.85 -2.26
CA GLU A 242 -13.15 -11.50 -1.88
C GLU A 242 -12.94 -10.58 -3.06
N TYR A 243 -12.76 -11.10 -4.25
CA TYR A 243 -12.47 -10.33 -5.45
C TYR A 243 -13.65 -10.39 -6.44
N ASP A 244 -13.79 -9.32 -7.22
CA ASP A 244 -14.60 -9.37 -8.43
C ASP A 244 -13.74 -9.97 -9.55
N PRO A 245 -14.21 -11.00 -10.28
CA PRO A 245 -13.46 -11.60 -11.37
C PRO A 245 -13.03 -10.61 -12.45
N ALA A 246 -13.79 -9.53 -12.68
CA ALA A 246 -13.44 -8.48 -13.62
C ALA A 246 -12.12 -7.77 -13.30
N VAL A 247 -11.69 -7.79 -12.04
CA VAL A 247 -10.41 -7.18 -11.61
C VAL A 247 -9.23 -7.94 -12.21
N ALA A 248 -9.24 -9.27 -12.12
CA ALA A 248 -8.19 -10.09 -12.72
C ALA A 248 -8.11 -9.88 -14.24
N GLU A 249 -9.24 -9.81 -14.92
CA GLU A 249 -9.30 -9.58 -16.37
C GLU A 249 -8.81 -8.18 -16.75
N ALA A 250 -9.13 -7.15 -15.97
CA ALA A 250 -8.61 -5.80 -16.18
C ALA A 250 -7.08 -5.74 -16.02
N ILE A 251 -6.53 -6.42 -15.00
CA ILE A 251 -5.07 -6.52 -14.81
C ILE A 251 -4.43 -7.28 -15.99
N ILE A 252 -5.02 -8.39 -16.43
CA ILE A 252 -4.53 -9.14 -17.57
C ILE A 252 -4.48 -8.26 -18.81
N ALA A 253 -5.54 -7.50 -19.08
CA ALA A 253 -5.60 -6.60 -20.23
C ALA A 253 -4.50 -5.53 -20.19
N GLU A 254 -4.16 -5.01 -19.00
CA GLU A 254 -3.06 -4.05 -18.84
C GLU A 254 -1.68 -4.70 -18.94
N GLU A 255 -1.47 -5.82 -18.28
CA GLU A 255 -0.15 -6.44 -18.13
C GLU A 255 0.31 -7.20 -19.37
N MET A 256 -0.61 -7.84 -20.10
CA MET A 256 -0.23 -8.60 -21.29
C MET A 256 0.27 -7.73 -22.44
N LYS A 257 0.10 -6.40 -22.38
CA LYS A 257 0.73 -5.44 -23.30
C LYS A 257 2.27 -5.48 -23.22
N PHE A 258 2.83 -5.91 -22.07
CA PHE A 258 4.26 -5.97 -21.79
C PHE A 258 4.83 -7.40 -21.94
N GLY A 259 4.06 -8.32 -22.52
CA GLY A 259 4.44 -9.73 -22.66
C GLY A 259 4.13 -10.57 -21.43
N ASP A 260 4.56 -11.82 -21.47
CA ASP A 260 4.22 -12.84 -20.49
C ASP A 260 5.36 -13.17 -19.52
N GLN A 261 6.37 -12.31 -19.43
CA GLN A 261 7.52 -12.51 -18.56
C GLN A 261 7.85 -11.30 -17.70
N VAL A 262 8.21 -11.56 -16.46
CA VAL A 262 8.66 -10.55 -15.49
C VAL A 262 9.95 -11.00 -14.79
N PRO A 263 10.73 -10.06 -14.21
CA PRO A 263 11.95 -10.40 -13.47
C PRO A 263 11.71 -11.39 -12.32
N THR A 264 12.72 -12.23 -12.04
CA THR A 264 12.68 -13.26 -10.98
C THR A 264 13.18 -12.77 -9.63
N GLY A 265 13.98 -11.69 -9.57
CA GLY A 265 14.82 -11.35 -8.42
C GLY A 265 14.07 -11.22 -7.10
N THR A 266 12.92 -10.54 -7.10
CA THR A 266 12.13 -10.42 -5.86
C THR A 266 11.56 -11.75 -5.37
N TYR A 267 11.25 -12.70 -6.26
CA TYR A 267 10.84 -14.06 -5.88
C TYR A 267 12.01 -14.85 -5.30
N LEU A 268 13.19 -14.73 -5.92
CA LEU A 268 14.42 -15.33 -5.41
C LEU A 268 14.79 -14.78 -4.03
N ASP A 269 14.74 -13.46 -3.87
CA ASP A 269 15.00 -12.81 -2.59
C ASP A 269 14.06 -13.29 -1.49
N MET A 270 12.75 -13.33 -1.76
CA MET A 270 11.78 -13.85 -0.79
C MET A 270 11.91 -15.35 -0.52
N ALA A 271 12.47 -16.12 -1.44
CA ALA A 271 12.70 -17.55 -1.23
C ALA A 271 14.01 -17.85 -0.47
N ALA A 272 15.07 -17.10 -0.76
CA ALA A 272 16.44 -17.47 -0.36
C ALA A 272 17.13 -16.48 0.60
N ASN A 273 16.71 -15.20 0.63
CA ASN A 273 17.50 -14.12 1.23
C ASN A 273 16.80 -13.38 2.38
N LEU A 274 15.58 -13.80 2.78
CA LEU A 274 14.91 -13.19 3.94
C LEU A 274 15.62 -13.52 5.26
N PRO A 275 15.69 -12.59 6.22
CA PRO A 275 15.21 -11.21 6.15
C PRO A 275 16.20 -10.28 5.44
N ILE A 276 15.69 -9.41 4.54
CA ILE A 276 16.50 -8.42 3.81
C ILE A 276 16.60 -7.11 4.60
N VAL A 277 15.58 -6.79 5.36
CA VAL A 277 15.43 -5.52 6.09
C VAL A 277 15.72 -5.73 7.57
N ASP A 278 16.56 -4.87 8.13
CA ASP A 278 16.74 -4.75 9.58
C ASP A 278 15.75 -3.72 10.13
N PRO A 279 14.70 -4.12 10.88
CA PRO A 279 13.70 -3.20 11.40
C PRO A 279 14.29 -2.11 12.30
N LYS A 280 15.42 -2.35 12.96
CA LYS A 280 16.09 -1.37 13.84
C LYS A 280 16.66 -0.17 13.08
N LYS A 281 16.80 -0.27 11.76
CA LYS A 281 17.28 0.80 10.89
C LYS A 281 16.17 1.63 10.24
N ILE A 282 14.90 1.28 10.48
CA ILE A 282 13.76 2.04 9.96
C ILE A 282 13.36 3.08 11.00
N LEU A 283 13.75 4.32 10.76
CA LEU A 283 13.57 5.43 11.71
C LEU A 283 12.24 6.17 11.55
N SER A 284 11.58 6.02 10.41
CA SER A 284 10.28 6.65 10.12
C SER A 284 9.14 6.00 10.90
N PRO A 285 8.00 6.70 11.11
CA PRO A 285 6.74 6.07 11.51
C PRO A 285 6.34 4.95 10.54
N VAL A 286 5.80 3.83 11.07
CA VAL A 286 5.44 2.66 10.28
C VAL A 286 4.01 2.21 10.53
N LEU A 287 3.25 2.01 9.43
CA LEU A 287 2.00 1.27 9.44
C LEU A 287 2.20 -0.07 8.71
N MET A 288 1.94 -1.17 9.38
CA MET A 288 1.90 -2.49 8.77
C MET A 288 0.45 -2.93 8.55
N LEU A 289 0.13 -3.35 7.33
CA LEU A 289 -1.20 -3.81 6.93
C LEU A 289 -1.11 -5.24 6.42
N ARG A 290 -1.88 -6.14 7.03
CA ARG A 290 -1.97 -7.55 6.64
C ARG A 290 -3.40 -7.93 6.32
N GLY A 291 -3.64 -8.61 5.20
CA GLY A 291 -4.92 -9.27 4.96
C GLY A 291 -5.09 -10.46 5.92
N GLU A 292 -6.30 -10.65 6.45
CA GLU A 292 -6.60 -11.76 7.36
C GLU A 292 -6.12 -13.12 6.82
N PHE A 293 -6.33 -13.35 5.52
CA PHE A 293 -6.02 -14.62 4.84
C PHE A 293 -4.73 -14.58 3.99
N ASP A 294 -3.86 -13.57 4.20
CA ASP A 294 -2.61 -13.46 3.44
C ASP A 294 -1.66 -14.63 3.73
N GLY A 295 -1.38 -15.44 2.71
CA GLY A 295 -0.49 -16.60 2.78
C GLY A 295 1.01 -16.27 2.67
N ASN A 296 1.39 -15.02 2.43
CA ASN A 296 2.79 -14.59 2.27
C ASN A 296 3.48 -14.25 3.59
N SER A 297 2.73 -14.08 4.67
CA SER A 297 3.27 -13.78 6.00
C SER A 297 2.37 -14.36 7.09
N THR A 298 2.93 -14.58 8.27
CA THR A 298 2.18 -14.91 9.49
C THR A 298 2.10 -13.70 10.41
N ASN A 299 1.16 -13.71 11.36
CA ASN A 299 1.10 -12.67 12.38
C ASN A 299 2.39 -12.63 13.22
N ASP A 300 2.94 -13.80 13.57
CA ASP A 300 4.15 -13.89 14.38
C ASP A 300 5.38 -13.33 13.67
N ASP A 301 5.53 -13.61 12.37
CA ASP A 301 6.59 -13.03 11.53
C ASP A 301 6.52 -11.49 11.51
N LEU A 302 5.32 -10.94 11.34
CA LEU A 302 5.11 -9.49 11.31
C LEU A 302 5.21 -8.84 12.69
N LEU A 303 4.77 -9.50 13.74
CA LEU A 303 4.91 -9.02 15.12
C LEU A 303 6.38 -9.01 15.58
N ASP A 304 7.20 -9.95 15.09
CA ASP A 304 8.64 -9.92 15.34
C ASP A 304 9.29 -8.68 14.70
N PHE A 305 8.94 -8.36 13.45
CA PHE A 305 9.37 -7.12 12.81
C PHE A 305 8.90 -5.87 13.57
N TYR A 306 7.60 -5.82 13.90
CA TYR A 306 6.96 -4.70 14.59
C TYR A 306 7.60 -4.36 15.94
N ARG A 307 7.91 -5.39 16.75
CA ARG A 307 8.52 -5.21 18.08
C ARG A 307 9.89 -4.56 18.02
N GLN A 308 10.63 -4.74 16.94
CA GLN A 308 12.00 -4.25 16.76
C GLN A 308 12.07 -2.85 16.16
N LEU A 309 10.97 -2.28 15.65
CA LEU A 309 10.94 -0.92 15.13
C LEU A 309 11.26 0.09 16.23
N PRO A 310 12.23 1.01 16.03
CA PRO A 310 12.65 1.96 17.06
C PRO A 310 11.67 3.12 17.28
N ASN A 311 10.90 3.49 16.24
CA ASN A 311 9.95 4.60 16.31
C ASN A 311 8.67 4.16 17.04
N GLY A 312 8.25 4.94 18.05
CA GLY A 312 7.03 4.69 18.82
C GLY A 312 5.73 4.91 18.03
N ASP A 313 5.75 5.75 16.97
CA ASP A 313 4.62 5.93 16.04
C ASP A 313 4.59 4.76 15.05
N ARG A 314 4.14 3.61 15.53
CA ARG A 314 4.04 2.37 14.77
C ARG A 314 2.70 1.68 15.00
N GLN A 315 2.12 1.16 13.93
CA GLN A 315 0.82 0.51 13.95
C GLN A 315 0.87 -0.83 13.20
N PHE A 316 0.11 -1.82 13.67
CA PHE A 316 -0.11 -3.07 12.97
C PHE A 316 -1.61 -3.34 12.89
N VAL A 317 -2.14 -3.46 11.68
CA VAL A 317 -3.57 -3.65 11.42
C VAL A 317 -3.79 -4.89 10.57
N ILE A 318 -4.70 -5.76 11.02
CA ILE A 318 -5.21 -6.88 10.24
C ILE A 318 -6.51 -6.42 9.57
N LEU A 319 -6.57 -6.54 8.26
CA LEU A 319 -7.74 -6.19 7.46
C LEU A 319 -8.65 -7.41 7.34
N PRO A 320 -9.86 -7.39 7.93
CA PRO A 320 -10.75 -8.54 7.90
C PRO A 320 -11.28 -8.82 6.49
N HIS A 321 -11.54 -10.09 6.21
CA HIS A 321 -12.06 -10.57 4.92
C HIS A 321 -11.25 -10.07 3.72
N THR A 322 -9.91 -10.06 3.85
CA THR A 322 -8.99 -9.73 2.76
C THR A 322 -7.83 -10.72 2.73
N SER A 323 -7.37 -11.02 1.51
CA SER A 323 -6.19 -11.86 1.26
C SER A 323 -4.96 -11.00 0.90
N HIS A 324 -3.98 -11.57 0.22
CA HIS A 324 -2.72 -10.91 -0.13
C HIS A 324 -2.90 -9.60 -0.91
N SER A 325 -3.82 -9.57 -1.87
CA SER A 325 -4.01 -8.43 -2.79
C SER A 325 -5.06 -7.45 -2.28
N THR A 326 -4.88 -6.90 -1.08
CA THR A 326 -5.84 -6.08 -0.33
C THR A 326 -6.41 -4.91 -1.13
N GLY A 327 -5.60 -4.25 -1.97
CA GLY A 327 -6.01 -3.09 -2.78
C GLY A 327 -7.00 -3.41 -3.91
N TYR A 328 -7.16 -4.68 -4.27
CA TYR A 328 -8.07 -5.12 -5.32
C TYR A 328 -9.34 -5.80 -4.80
N GLY A 329 -9.40 -6.07 -3.49
CA GLY A 329 -10.50 -6.74 -2.86
C GLY A 329 -11.77 -5.90 -2.81
N LYS A 330 -12.91 -6.57 -2.57
CA LYS A 330 -14.19 -5.90 -2.29
C LYS A 330 -14.08 -4.99 -1.06
N ASN A 331 -13.26 -5.39 -0.09
CA ASN A 331 -13.00 -4.67 1.16
C ASN A 331 -11.79 -3.70 1.07
N ARG A 332 -11.34 -3.31 -0.13
CA ARG A 332 -10.22 -2.36 -0.32
C ARG A 332 -10.40 -1.02 0.39
N HIS A 333 -11.64 -0.62 0.68
CA HIS A 333 -11.93 0.57 1.46
C HIS A 333 -11.32 0.55 2.87
N LEU A 334 -11.15 -0.64 3.47
CA LEU A 334 -10.50 -0.80 4.78
C LEU A 334 -9.01 -0.46 4.71
N LEU A 335 -8.33 -0.90 3.63
CA LEU A 335 -6.94 -0.50 3.35
C LEU A 335 -6.83 1.02 3.20
N ILE A 336 -7.68 1.62 2.37
CA ILE A 336 -7.69 3.05 2.08
C ILE A 336 -7.91 3.86 3.36
N TYR A 337 -8.87 3.45 4.19
CA TYR A 337 -9.16 4.09 5.47
C TYR A 337 -7.95 4.04 6.43
N ALA A 338 -7.34 2.88 6.60
CA ALA A 338 -6.17 2.71 7.46
C ALA A 338 -4.98 3.55 6.96
N MET A 339 -4.73 3.56 5.65
CA MET A 339 -3.69 4.37 5.03
C MET A 339 -3.92 5.87 5.26
N HIS A 340 -5.13 6.36 4.95
CA HIS A 340 -5.43 7.78 5.06
C HIS A 340 -5.32 8.28 6.50
N ASN A 341 -5.87 7.55 7.47
CA ASN A 341 -5.76 7.89 8.88
C ASN A 341 -4.32 7.96 9.36
N PHE A 342 -3.49 7.01 8.94
CA PHE A 342 -2.07 7.03 9.31
C PHE A 342 -1.32 8.20 8.65
N LEU A 343 -1.56 8.47 7.37
CA LEU A 343 -0.91 9.55 6.64
C LEU A 343 -1.31 10.93 7.16
N ALA A 344 -2.57 11.11 7.56
CA ALA A 344 -3.13 12.36 8.08
C ALA A 344 -2.93 12.56 9.60
N ALA A 345 -2.41 11.54 10.31
CA ALA A 345 -2.22 11.63 11.75
C ALA A 345 -1.23 12.75 12.09
N PRO A 346 -1.51 13.58 13.14
CA PRO A 346 -0.56 14.56 13.62
C PRO A 346 0.71 13.86 14.14
N ALA A 347 1.83 14.58 14.12
CA ALA A 347 3.05 14.05 14.74
C ALA A 347 2.82 13.91 16.26
N PRO A 348 3.38 12.86 16.90
CA PRO A 348 3.37 12.75 18.35
C PRO A 348 4.05 13.96 18.99
N ILE A 349 3.50 14.45 20.11
CA ILE A 349 4.13 15.50 20.91
C ILE A 349 5.25 14.82 21.70
N ALA A 350 6.49 15.29 21.50
CA ALA A 350 7.61 14.84 22.31
C ALA A 350 7.41 15.33 23.77
N SER A 351 7.56 14.42 24.73
CA SER A 351 7.51 14.73 26.17
C SER A 351 8.85 15.22 26.66
#